data_50b7465738ea5cb654947e07eda3cbbf
#
_entry.id   50b7465738ea5cb654947e07eda3cbbf
#
_cell.length_a   1.000
_cell.length_b   1.000
_cell.length_c   1.000
_cell.angle_alpha   90.00
_cell.angle_beta   90.00
_cell.angle_gamma   90.00
#
_symmetry.space_group_name_H-M   'P 1'
#
loop_
_entity.id
_entity.type
_entity.pdbx_description
1 polymer ?
#
loop_
_entity_poly.entity_id
_entity_poly.type
_entity_poly.pdbx_seq_one_letter_code
_entity_poly.pdbx_strand_id
1 'polypeptide(L)'
;MIQISESAQAHFRKLIDREGLPGLGVRLSAHMPGTAQADVRLEFAEPADLGGDEWAVDCEGFTLWVDAASVRFLDGAEIDYTQQGTGGQLQIRAPKIKGEAPDGSASLVDRVHWVIEHEINPQLAQHRGHVEVQEVTGDGVVVLRFGGGCHGCGMADVTLKQGIEKTLLTKVPGVTAVRDATDHDSGQAPYMPRDAA
;
A
#
# COMPACT_ATOMS: atom_id res chain seq x y z
N MET A 1 -13.47 -11.15 -9.04
CA MET A 1 -13.49 -11.07 -10.54
C MET A 1 -13.12 -9.64 -10.93
N ILE A 2 -12.20 -9.45 -11.88
CA ILE A 2 -11.78 -8.13 -12.37
C ILE A 2 -12.84 -7.61 -13.35
N GLN A 3 -13.18 -6.34 -13.25
CA GLN A 3 -14.16 -5.67 -14.10
C GLN A 3 -13.48 -4.56 -14.89
N ILE A 4 -13.77 -4.50 -16.18
CA ILE A 4 -13.26 -3.46 -17.08
C ILE A 4 -14.47 -2.82 -17.75
N SER A 5 -14.63 -1.51 -17.58
CA SER A 5 -15.74 -0.78 -18.21
C SER A 5 -15.62 -0.78 -19.75
N GLU A 6 -16.73 -0.62 -20.44
CA GLU A 6 -16.74 -0.49 -21.90
C GLU A 6 -15.87 0.68 -22.39
N SER A 7 -15.89 1.78 -21.65
CA SER A 7 -15.06 2.96 -21.93
C SER A 7 -13.56 2.66 -21.83
N ALA A 8 -13.14 1.90 -20.80
CA ALA A 8 -11.77 1.45 -20.65
C ALA A 8 -11.35 0.47 -21.74
N GLN A 9 -12.21 -0.49 -22.09
CA GLN A 9 -11.95 -1.43 -23.18
C GLN A 9 -11.79 -0.69 -24.51
N ALA A 10 -12.69 0.25 -24.83
CA ALA A 10 -12.59 1.04 -26.05
C ALA A 10 -11.30 1.91 -26.07
N HIS A 11 -10.89 2.44 -24.93
CA HIS A 11 -9.65 3.19 -24.81
C HIS A 11 -8.42 2.32 -25.07
N PHE A 12 -8.33 1.14 -24.44
CA PHE A 12 -7.20 0.21 -24.67
C PHE A 12 -7.14 -0.28 -26.08
N ARG A 13 -8.27 -0.67 -26.68
CA ARG A 13 -8.34 -1.06 -28.09
C ARG A 13 -7.78 0.02 -29.01
N LYS A 14 -8.19 1.27 -28.81
CA LYS A 14 -7.67 2.39 -29.59
C LYS A 14 -6.16 2.59 -29.45
N LEU A 15 -5.61 2.34 -28.27
CA LEU A 15 -4.17 2.42 -28.06
C LEU A 15 -3.44 1.24 -28.72
N ILE A 16 -3.94 0.02 -28.57
CA ILE A 16 -3.39 -1.19 -29.20
C ILE A 16 -3.40 -1.08 -30.73
N ASP A 17 -4.50 -0.59 -31.33
CA ASP A 17 -4.61 -0.39 -32.77
C ASP A 17 -3.57 0.61 -33.29
N ARG A 18 -3.20 1.60 -32.49
CA ARG A 18 -2.16 2.59 -32.86
C ARG A 18 -0.76 2.02 -32.85
N GLU A 19 -0.47 1.06 -31.98
CA GLU A 19 0.82 0.37 -31.94
C GLU A 19 0.98 -0.58 -33.13
N GLY A 20 -0.12 -1.11 -33.67
CA GLY A 20 -0.12 -1.94 -34.89
C GLY A 20 0.58 -3.28 -34.71
N LEU A 21 0.80 -3.75 -33.49
CA LEU A 21 1.46 -5.02 -33.17
C LEU A 21 0.41 -6.14 -33.05
N PRO A 22 0.53 -7.22 -33.86
CA PRO A 22 -0.39 -8.34 -33.79
C PRO A 22 -0.35 -9.05 -32.42
N GLY A 23 -1.53 -9.24 -31.81
CA GLY A 23 -1.64 -9.95 -30.55
C GLY A 23 -1.24 -9.14 -29.30
N LEU A 24 -0.95 -7.84 -29.48
CA LEU A 24 -0.72 -6.96 -28.34
C LEU A 24 -1.94 -6.92 -27.43
N GLY A 25 -1.73 -7.05 -26.15
CA GLY A 25 -2.75 -6.93 -25.12
C GLY A 25 -2.27 -6.08 -23.95
N VAL A 26 -2.97 -6.20 -22.85
CA VAL A 26 -2.67 -5.45 -21.62
C VAL A 26 -2.35 -6.42 -20.52
N ARG A 27 -1.25 -6.19 -19.80
CA ARG A 27 -0.88 -6.94 -18.60
C ARG A 27 -1.16 -6.12 -17.37
N LEU A 28 -1.83 -6.73 -16.39
CA LEU A 28 -2.18 -6.18 -15.11
C LEU A 28 -1.42 -6.93 -14.01
N SER A 29 -0.67 -6.20 -13.21
CA SER A 29 0.07 -6.76 -12.08
C SER A 29 -0.03 -5.88 -10.84
N ALA A 30 0.14 -6.47 -9.66
CA ALA A 30 0.23 -5.77 -8.40
C ALA A 30 1.70 -5.53 -8.04
N HIS A 31 2.07 -4.30 -7.79
CA HIS A 31 3.38 -3.93 -7.27
C HIS A 31 3.33 -3.85 -5.75
N MET A 32 4.25 -4.51 -5.07
CA MET A 32 4.34 -4.59 -3.60
C MET A 32 2.99 -4.93 -2.94
N PRO A 33 2.25 -5.96 -3.43
CA PRO A 33 0.93 -6.26 -2.92
C PRO A 33 0.97 -6.64 -1.43
N GLY A 34 -0.09 -6.30 -0.70
CA GLY A 34 -0.18 -6.55 0.74
C GLY A 34 0.56 -5.53 1.60
N THR A 35 1.10 -4.47 1.01
CA THR A 35 1.77 -3.38 1.72
C THR A 35 1.03 -2.05 1.58
N ALA A 36 1.37 -1.08 2.43
CA ALA A 36 0.82 0.27 2.33
C ALA A 36 1.18 0.97 1.00
N GLN A 37 2.31 0.60 0.38
CA GLN A 37 2.81 1.12 -0.89
C GLN A 37 2.31 0.33 -2.10
N ALA A 38 1.40 -0.61 -1.89
CA ALA A 38 0.84 -1.41 -2.96
C ALA A 38 0.18 -0.55 -4.03
N ASP A 39 0.50 -0.82 -5.27
CA ASP A 39 -0.05 -0.14 -6.44
C ASP A 39 -0.30 -1.12 -7.58
N VAL A 40 -1.16 -0.73 -8.51
CA VAL A 40 -1.47 -1.51 -9.71
C VAL A 40 -0.57 -1.04 -10.85
N ARG A 41 0.07 -1.98 -11.53
CA ARG A 41 0.78 -1.73 -12.78
C ARG A 41 -0.02 -2.25 -13.95
N LEU A 42 -0.07 -1.43 -14.98
CA LEU A 42 -0.72 -1.74 -16.23
C LEU A 42 0.25 -1.41 -17.36
N GLU A 43 0.54 -2.38 -18.20
CA GLU A 43 1.50 -2.27 -19.30
C GLU A 43 1.00 -3.01 -20.53
N PHE A 44 1.45 -2.60 -21.71
CA PHE A 44 1.24 -3.39 -22.90
C PHE A 44 2.18 -4.59 -22.90
N ALA A 45 1.69 -5.74 -23.34
CA ALA A 45 2.47 -6.95 -23.42
C ALA A 45 2.14 -7.72 -24.70
N GLU A 46 3.18 -8.26 -25.32
CA GLU A 46 3.03 -9.23 -26.40
C GLU A 46 2.93 -10.64 -25.81
N PRO A 47 2.33 -11.61 -26.50
CA PRO A 47 2.27 -12.99 -26.03
C PRO A 47 3.66 -13.60 -25.72
N ALA A 48 4.71 -13.11 -26.37
CA ALA A 48 6.08 -13.54 -26.15
C ALA A 48 6.67 -13.06 -24.81
N ASP A 49 6.11 -11.99 -24.22
CA ASP A 49 6.55 -11.41 -22.96
C ASP A 49 5.91 -12.08 -21.74
N LEU A 50 4.98 -12.99 -21.98
CA LEU A 50 4.22 -13.64 -20.91
C LEU A 50 4.98 -14.87 -20.39
N GLY A 51 4.92 -15.08 -19.06
CA GLY A 51 5.53 -16.24 -18.39
C GLY A 51 4.77 -17.56 -18.63
N GLY A 52 3.52 -17.46 -19.08
CA GLY A 52 2.64 -18.61 -19.37
C GLY A 52 1.79 -19.05 -18.19
N ASP A 53 1.84 -18.35 -17.07
CA ASP A 53 1.03 -18.58 -15.87
C ASP A 53 -0.01 -17.47 -15.63
N GLU A 54 -0.08 -16.48 -16.53
CA GLU A 54 -1.04 -15.39 -16.43
C GLU A 54 -2.47 -15.86 -16.68
N TRP A 55 -3.40 -15.23 -15.98
CA TRP A 55 -4.81 -15.40 -16.24
C TRP A 55 -5.25 -14.50 -17.39
N ALA A 56 -5.80 -15.11 -18.43
CA ALA A 56 -6.36 -14.38 -19.57
C ALA A 56 -7.81 -13.98 -19.28
N VAL A 57 -8.10 -12.70 -19.44
CA VAL A 57 -9.46 -12.15 -19.44
C VAL A 57 -9.74 -11.64 -20.84
N ASP A 58 -10.71 -12.25 -21.51
CA ASP A 58 -11.12 -11.83 -22.84
C ASP A 58 -11.86 -10.49 -22.77
N CYS A 59 -11.32 -9.51 -23.47
CA CYS A 59 -11.92 -8.20 -23.63
C CYS A 59 -12.32 -7.97 -25.08
N GLU A 60 -13.10 -6.94 -25.35
CA GLU A 60 -13.53 -6.63 -26.70
C GLU A 60 -12.35 -6.15 -27.57
N GLY A 61 -11.80 -7.08 -28.36
CA GLY A 61 -10.71 -6.81 -29.31
C GLY A 61 -9.29 -6.90 -28.75
N PHE A 62 -9.09 -7.31 -27.50
CA PHE A 62 -7.78 -7.58 -26.91
C PHE A 62 -7.91 -8.54 -25.73
N THR A 63 -6.77 -9.02 -25.23
CA THR A 63 -6.71 -9.83 -23.99
C THR A 63 -6.08 -9.01 -22.88
N LEU A 64 -6.70 -9.05 -21.68
CA LEU A 64 -6.09 -8.59 -20.45
C LEU A 64 -5.45 -9.80 -19.77
N TRP A 65 -4.14 -9.78 -19.59
CA TRP A 65 -3.42 -10.77 -18.83
C TRP A 65 -3.20 -10.30 -17.40
N VAL A 66 -3.54 -11.15 -16.45
CA VAL A 66 -3.37 -10.89 -15.04
C VAL A 66 -2.28 -11.79 -14.50
N ASP A 67 -1.24 -11.21 -13.98
CA ASP A 67 -0.12 -11.93 -13.38
C ASP A 67 -0.60 -12.86 -12.26
N ALA A 68 -0.22 -14.14 -12.29
CA ALA A 68 -0.77 -15.18 -11.40
C ALA A 68 -0.58 -14.87 -9.92
N ALA A 69 0.59 -14.34 -9.54
CA ALA A 69 0.88 -13.94 -8.16
C ALA A 69 0.02 -12.77 -7.69
N SER A 70 -0.48 -11.97 -8.63
CA SER A 70 -1.28 -10.77 -8.37
C SER A 70 -2.77 -11.02 -8.28
N VAL A 71 -3.27 -12.15 -8.80
CA VAL A 71 -4.71 -12.46 -8.93
C VAL A 71 -5.47 -12.24 -7.63
N ARG A 72 -4.96 -12.76 -6.51
CA ARG A 72 -5.64 -12.65 -5.20
C ARG A 72 -5.77 -11.21 -4.71
N PHE A 73 -4.81 -10.35 -5.06
CA PHE A 73 -4.78 -8.94 -4.67
C PHE A 73 -5.60 -8.05 -5.60
N LEU A 74 -5.81 -8.51 -6.84
CA LEU A 74 -6.58 -7.82 -7.87
C LEU A 74 -8.02 -8.34 -7.98
N ASP A 75 -8.42 -9.28 -7.12
CA ASP A 75 -9.82 -9.73 -7.09
C ASP A 75 -10.74 -8.59 -6.68
N GLY A 76 -11.79 -8.37 -7.48
CA GLY A 76 -12.68 -7.23 -7.33
C GLY A 76 -12.09 -5.89 -7.83
N ALA A 77 -11.00 -5.93 -8.58
CA ALA A 77 -10.49 -4.71 -9.21
C ALA A 77 -11.43 -4.21 -10.31
N GLU A 78 -11.56 -2.90 -10.37
CA GLU A 78 -12.38 -2.17 -11.33
C GLU A 78 -11.46 -1.24 -12.15
N ILE A 79 -11.54 -1.33 -13.46
CA ILE A 79 -10.79 -0.49 -14.39
C ILE A 79 -11.79 0.34 -15.17
N ASP A 80 -11.73 1.65 -15.06
CA ASP A 80 -12.61 2.58 -15.75
C ASP A 80 -11.83 3.69 -16.46
N TYR A 81 -12.40 4.22 -17.51
CA TYR A 81 -11.85 5.35 -18.26
C TYR A 81 -12.88 6.44 -18.43
N THR A 82 -12.58 7.61 -17.91
CA THR A 82 -13.43 8.79 -18.01
C THR A 82 -12.79 9.83 -18.93
N GLN A 83 -13.49 10.22 -19.99
CA GLN A 83 -13.06 11.29 -20.86
C GLN A 83 -13.47 12.65 -20.30
N GLN A 84 -12.49 13.52 -20.10
CA GLN A 84 -12.71 14.89 -19.61
C GLN A 84 -12.10 15.89 -20.60
N GLY A 85 -12.96 16.61 -21.33
CA GLY A 85 -12.52 17.61 -22.30
C GLY A 85 -11.64 17.02 -23.41
N THR A 86 -10.42 17.55 -23.55
CA THR A 86 -9.44 17.07 -24.55
C THR A 86 -8.56 15.93 -24.08
N GLY A 87 -8.70 15.51 -22.80
CA GLY A 87 -7.96 14.41 -22.20
C GLY A 87 -8.87 13.34 -21.63
N GLY A 88 -8.26 12.30 -21.08
CA GLY A 88 -8.98 11.24 -20.38
C GLY A 88 -8.16 10.74 -19.20
N GLN A 89 -8.85 10.18 -18.23
CA GLN A 89 -8.25 9.63 -17.03
C GLN A 89 -8.64 8.16 -16.89
N LEU A 90 -7.63 7.30 -16.82
CA LEU A 90 -7.79 5.91 -16.43
C LEU A 90 -7.84 5.85 -14.90
N GLN A 91 -8.84 5.19 -14.36
CA GLN A 91 -9.00 4.94 -12.93
C GLN A 91 -8.96 3.44 -12.69
N ILE A 92 -8.11 3.03 -11.76
CA ILE A 92 -8.03 1.63 -11.35
C ILE A 92 -8.27 1.57 -9.85
N ARG A 93 -9.28 0.82 -9.46
CA ARG A 93 -9.61 0.57 -8.06
C ARG A 93 -9.37 -0.91 -7.78
N ALA A 94 -8.45 -1.21 -6.89
CA ALA A 94 -8.14 -2.57 -6.46
C ALA A 94 -8.30 -2.67 -4.93
N PRO A 95 -9.49 -3.01 -4.43
CA PRO A 95 -9.81 -2.92 -3.00
C PRO A 95 -8.96 -3.85 -2.13
N LYS A 96 -8.48 -4.96 -2.68
CA LYS A 96 -7.67 -5.95 -1.97
C LYS A 96 -6.16 -5.78 -2.15
N ILE A 97 -5.71 -4.79 -2.91
CA ILE A 97 -4.31 -4.67 -3.28
C ILE A 97 -3.38 -4.49 -2.07
N LYS A 98 -3.85 -3.80 -1.04
CA LYS A 98 -3.12 -3.59 0.22
C LYS A 98 -3.19 -4.78 1.18
N GLY A 99 -3.81 -5.89 0.77
CA GLY A 99 -4.10 -7.01 1.64
C GLY A 99 -5.41 -6.83 2.42
N GLU A 100 -5.83 -7.88 3.06
CA GLU A 100 -6.99 -7.84 3.95
C GLU A 100 -6.52 -7.56 5.38
N ALA A 101 -7.24 -6.69 6.08
CA ALA A 101 -6.97 -6.47 7.49
C ALA A 101 -7.11 -7.80 8.25
N PRO A 102 -6.16 -8.14 9.12
CA PRO A 102 -6.26 -9.35 9.93
C PRO A 102 -7.53 -9.30 10.78
N ASP A 103 -8.28 -10.37 10.76
CA ASP A 103 -9.51 -10.50 11.54
C ASP A 103 -9.23 -10.70 13.04
N GLY A 104 -10.30 -10.81 13.84
CA GLY A 104 -10.18 -10.98 15.29
C GLY A 104 -9.51 -12.31 15.73
N SER A 105 -9.34 -13.27 14.83
CA SER A 105 -8.65 -14.55 15.10
C SER A 105 -7.14 -14.49 14.88
N ALA A 106 -6.66 -13.46 14.16
CA ALA A 106 -5.25 -13.23 13.96
C ALA A 106 -4.52 -12.87 15.27
N SER A 107 -3.23 -13.17 15.32
CA SER A 107 -2.42 -12.85 16.50
C SER A 107 -2.43 -11.35 16.81
N LEU A 108 -2.22 -10.99 18.07
CA LEU A 108 -2.09 -9.58 18.46
C LEU A 108 -0.94 -8.90 17.70
N VAL A 109 0.14 -9.63 17.50
CA VAL A 109 1.32 -9.18 16.76
C VAL A 109 0.95 -8.82 15.31
N ASP A 110 0.25 -9.70 14.61
CA ASP A 110 -0.15 -9.46 13.21
C ASP A 110 -1.07 -8.26 13.08
N ARG A 111 -2.02 -8.12 13.99
CA ARG A 111 -2.95 -6.97 14.01
C ARG A 111 -2.23 -5.65 14.29
N VAL A 112 -1.27 -5.65 15.21
CA VAL A 112 -0.43 -4.47 15.50
C VAL A 112 0.39 -4.09 14.28
N HIS A 113 1.11 -5.04 13.69
CA HIS A 113 1.91 -4.80 12.49
C HIS A 113 1.08 -4.25 11.35
N TRP A 114 -0.11 -4.82 11.12
CA TRP A 114 -0.99 -4.37 10.06
C TRP A 114 -1.39 -2.89 10.23
N VAL A 115 -1.81 -2.48 11.43
CA VAL A 115 -2.18 -1.08 11.71
C VAL A 115 -0.98 -0.15 11.58
N ILE A 116 0.19 -0.56 12.05
CA ILE A 116 1.42 0.23 11.90
C ILE A 116 1.74 0.47 10.42
N GLU A 117 1.74 -0.59 9.60
CA GLU A 117 2.16 -0.49 8.20
C GLU A 117 1.13 0.18 7.29
N HIS A 118 -0.17 -0.02 7.56
CA HIS A 118 -1.22 0.43 6.66
C HIS A 118 -1.86 1.76 7.05
N GLU A 119 -1.78 2.14 8.33
CA GLU A 119 -2.44 3.35 8.81
C GLU A 119 -1.48 4.37 9.41
N ILE A 120 -0.48 3.93 10.17
CA ILE A 120 0.42 4.82 10.90
C ILE A 120 1.60 5.24 10.03
N ASN A 121 2.36 4.30 9.48
CA ASN A 121 3.55 4.61 8.68
C ASN A 121 3.25 5.45 7.42
N PRO A 122 2.13 5.29 6.70
CA PRO A 122 1.79 6.18 5.59
C PRO A 122 1.61 7.65 6.00
N GLN A 123 1.10 7.89 7.20
CA GLN A 123 0.98 9.26 7.74
C GLN A 123 2.34 9.82 8.16
N LEU A 124 3.18 9.00 8.80
CA LEU A 124 4.52 9.39 9.19
C LEU A 124 5.45 9.65 8.01
N ALA A 125 5.28 8.91 6.92
CA ALA A 125 6.07 9.07 5.70
C ALA A 125 5.92 10.48 5.09
N GLN A 126 4.78 11.15 5.27
CA GLN A 126 4.59 12.54 4.85
C GLN A 126 5.57 13.51 5.56
N HIS A 127 6.04 13.11 6.74
CA HIS A 127 7.03 13.83 7.54
C HIS A 127 8.41 13.16 7.52
N ARG A 128 8.65 12.26 6.55
CA ARG A 128 9.90 11.46 6.43
C ARG A 128 10.21 10.62 7.66
N GLY A 129 9.19 10.30 8.44
CA GLY A 129 9.26 9.45 9.63
C GLY A 129 8.71 8.06 9.35
N HIS A 130 9.06 7.13 10.24
CA HIS A 130 8.45 5.80 10.30
C HIS A 130 8.54 5.27 11.73
N VAL A 131 7.79 4.24 12.01
CA VAL A 131 7.83 3.52 13.29
C VAL A 131 7.90 2.02 13.03
N GLU A 132 8.70 1.34 13.84
CA GLU A 132 8.88 -0.11 13.78
C GLU A 132 8.41 -0.74 15.09
N VAL A 133 7.77 -1.90 14.99
CA VAL A 133 7.43 -2.72 16.17
C VAL A 133 8.67 -3.49 16.59
N GLN A 134 9.14 -3.24 17.80
CA GLN A 134 10.26 -3.98 18.39
C GLN A 134 9.76 -5.25 19.11
N GLU A 135 8.66 -5.11 19.83
CA GLU A 135 8.10 -6.19 20.63
C GLU A 135 6.60 -5.94 20.86
N VAL A 136 5.83 -7.03 20.92
CA VAL A 136 4.48 -7.04 21.47
C VAL A 136 4.46 -8.07 22.59
N THR A 137 4.33 -7.58 23.81
CA THR A 137 4.39 -8.44 25.00
C THR A 137 3.10 -9.23 25.20
N GLY A 138 3.15 -10.30 25.99
CA GLY A 138 1.98 -11.15 26.25
C GLY A 138 0.86 -10.46 27.04
N ASP A 139 1.16 -9.37 27.74
CA ASP A 139 0.19 -8.50 28.44
C ASP A 139 -0.34 -7.34 27.57
N GLY A 140 0.02 -7.32 26.28
CA GLY A 140 -0.52 -6.38 25.30
C GLY A 140 0.22 -5.04 25.24
N VAL A 141 1.42 -4.93 25.78
CA VAL A 141 2.24 -3.74 25.62
C VAL A 141 2.98 -3.78 24.28
N VAL A 142 2.81 -2.74 23.48
CA VAL A 142 3.50 -2.59 22.18
C VAL A 142 4.71 -1.69 22.37
N VAL A 143 5.89 -2.21 22.08
CA VAL A 143 7.15 -1.49 22.14
C VAL A 143 7.52 -1.03 20.74
N LEU A 144 7.60 0.27 20.53
CA LEU A 144 7.85 0.91 19.25
C LEU A 144 9.22 1.59 19.23
N ARG A 145 9.83 1.60 18.05
CA ARG A 145 11.04 2.37 17.77
C ARG A 145 10.75 3.35 16.65
N PHE A 146 11.03 4.63 16.89
CA PHE A 146 10.84 5.69 15.91
C PHE A 146 12.10 5.88 15.06
N GLY A 147 11.91 6.13 13.74
CA GLY A 147 12.97 6.35 12.77
C GLY A 147 12.71 7.55 11.87
N GLY A 148 13.75 7.97 11.16
CA GLY A 148 13.67 9.08 10.20
C GLY A 148 13.39 10.43 10.86
N GLY A 149 12.53 11.24 10.22
CA GLY A 149 12.17 12.59 10.69
C GLY A 149 11.43 12.65 12.04
N CYS A 150 11.05 11.51 12.60
CA CYS A 150 10.42 11.43 13.91
C CYS A 150 11.44 11.53 15.08
N HIS A 151 12.72 11.53 14.77
CA HIS A 151 13.77 11.78 15.78
C HIS A 151 13.90 13.29 16.05
N GLY A 152 13.50 13.75 17.21
CA GLY A 152 13.96 15.03 17.75
C GLY A 152 13.08 16.26 17.59
N CYS A 153 11.79 16.11 17.29
CA CYS A 153 10.86 17.23 17.36
C CYS A 153 10.13 17.25 18.72
N GLY A 154 10.76 17.79 19.73
CA GLY A 154 10.39 17.62 21.14
C GLY A 154 8.93 17.95 21.53
N MET A 155 8.20 18.81 20.80
CA MET A 155 6.77 19.06 21.05
C MET A 155 5.84 18.32 20.06
N ALA A 156 6.28 18.11 18.83
CA ALA A 156 5.54 17.30 17.85
C ALA A 156 5.60 15.81 18.22
N ASP A 157 6.61 15.37 18.94
CA ASP A 157 6.84 14.01 19.38
C ASP A 157 5.76 13.53 20.37
N VAL A 158 5.35 14.35 21.32
CA VAL A 158 4.30 13.98 22.31
C VAL A 158 2.95 13.80 21.63
N THR A 159 2.57 14.72 20.75
CA THR A 159 1.28 14.65 20.04
C THR A 159 1.23 13.46 19.07
N LEU A 160 2.35 13.18 18.41
CA LEU A 160 2.49 12.06 17.51
C LEU A 160 2.42 10.71 18.26
N LYS A 161 3.17 10.58 19.34
CA LYS A 161 3.14 9.38 20.21
C LYS A 161 1.75 9.13 20.77
N GLN A 162 1.10 10.17 21.28
CA GLN A 162 -0.30 10.07 21.76
C GLN A 162 -1.28 9.68 20.65
N GLY A 163 -1.08 10.19 19.43
CA GLY A 163 -1.87 9.81 18.26
C GLY A 163 -1.72 8.35 17.88
N ILE A 164 -0.49 7.84 17.87
CA ILE A 164 -0.17 6.43 17.60
C ILE A 164 -0.74 5.53 18.69
N GLU A 165 -0.50 5.87 19.95
CA GLU A 165 -1.02 5.12 21.10
C GLU A 165 -2.54 5.04 21.05
N LYS A 166 -3.23 6.16 20.86
CA LYS A 166 -4.68 6.21 20.72
C LYS A 166 -5.19 5.35 19.56
N THR A 167 -4.49 5.38 18.43
CA THR A 167 -4.87 4.58 17.24
C THR A 167 -4.77 3.09 17.55
N LEU A 168 -3.65 2.65 18.14
CA LEU A 168 -3.43 1.25 18.49
C LEU A 168 -4.44 0.76 19.56
N LEU A 169 -4.64 1.52 20.63
CA LEU A 169 -5.60 1.19 21.68
C LEU A 169 -7.05 1.10 21.17
N THR A 170 -7.39 1.94 20.18
CA THR A 170 -8.77 1.96 19.63
C THR A 170 -8.99 0.85 18.60
N LYS A 171 -7.99 0.59 17.75
CA LYS A 171 -8.16 -0.29 16.57
C LYS A 171 -7.71 -1.73 16.80
N VAL A 172 -6.84 -1.96 17.78
CA VAL A 172 -6.30 -3.28 18.05
C VAL A 172 -6.72 -3.78 19.43
N PRO A 173 -7.86 -4.47 19.54
CA PRO A 173 -8.27 -5.08 20.79
C PRO A 173 -7.19 -6.01 21.36
N GLY A 174 -6.81 -5.81 22.62
CA GLY A 174 -5.72 -6.55 23.28
C GLY A 174 -4.45 -5.73 23.46
N VAL A 175 -4.31 -4.58 22.81
CA VAL A 175 -3.26 -3.61 23.18
C VAL A 175 -3.67 -2.89 24.45
N THR A 176 -2.77 -2.85 25.43
CA THR A 176 -2.98 -2.24 26.75
C THR A 176 -2.19 -0.97 26.95
N ALA A 177 -1.01 -0.86 26.33
CA ALA A 177 -0.17 0.33 26.38
C ALA A 177 0.80 0.34 25.18
N VAL A 178 1.37 1.52 24.92
CA VAL A 178 2.43 1.71 23.93
C VAL A 178 3.65 2.32 24.62
N ARG A 179 4.84 1.77 24.36
CA ARG A 179 6.12 2.26 24.88
C ARG A 179 7.04 2.62 23.72
N ASP A 180 7.83 3.66 23.93
CA ASP A 180 8.90 4.07 23.04
C ASP A 180 10.22 3.49 23.54
N ALA A 181 10.89 2.72 22.69
CA ALA A 181 12.22 2.18 22.92
C ALA A 181 13.29 2.89 22.08
N THR A 182 12.97 4.06 21.53
CA THR A 182 13.92 4.82 20.71
C THR A 182 15.06 5.31 21.61
N ASP A 183 16.29 4.97 21.23
CA ASP A 183 17.48 5.53 21.88
C ASP A 183 17.70 6.97 21.39
N HIS A 184 17.21 7.92 22.18
CA HIS A 184 17.33 9.34 21.88
C HIS A 184 18.76 9.88 22.12
N ASP A 185 19.64 9.11 22.78
CA ASP A 185 20.99 9.52 23.13
C ASP A 185 22.04 9.07 22.09
N SER A 186 21.73 8.15 21.22
CA SER A 186 22.69 7.55 20.27
C SER A 186 23.15 8.43 19.12
N GLY A 187 22.65 9.66 19.00
CA GLY A 187 23.15 10.67 18.05
C GLY A 187 22.89 10.39 16.55
N GLN A 188 22.14 9.38 16.20
CA GLN A 188 21.70 9.14 14.82
C GLN A 188 20.44 9.93 14.47
N ALA A 189 20.01 10.81 15.36
CA ALA A 189 18.85 11.63 15.17
C ALA A 189 19.18 13.10 15.22
N PRO A 190 18.82 13.86 14.22
CA PRO A 190 19.41 15.15 13.97
C PRO A 190 18.69 16.33 14.54
N TYR A 191 18.10 16.39 15.65
CA TYR A 191 17.72 17.69 16.21
C TYR A 191 17.81 17.71 17.73
N MET A 192 19.00 18.01 18.20
CA MET A 192 19.15 18.67 19.50
C MET A 192 18.92 20.16 19.29
N PRO A 193 17.98 20.80 20.00
CA PRO A 193 18.02 22.26 20.12
C PRO A 193 19.38 22.62 20.71
N ARG A 194 20.13 23.44 19.99
CA ARG A 194 21.26 24.12 20.60
C ARG A 194 20.65 25.12 21.56
N ASP A 195 20.52 24.70 22.83
CA ASP A 195 20.23 25.62 23.83
C ASP A 195 21.42 26.10 24.45
N ALA A 196 21.48 27.34 24.32
CA ALA A 196 21.29 28.31 25.38
C ALA A 196 22.33 28.13 26.48
N ALA A 197 23.49 28.64 26.20
CA ALA A 197 24.33 29.20 27.25
C ALA A 197 23.77 30.54 27.66
#